data_0281966162c3d6d70281784bbb689e6f
#
_entry.id   0281966162c3d6d70281784bbb689e6f
#
_cell.length_a   1.000
_cell.length_b   1.000
_cell.length_c   1.000
_cell.angle_alpha   90.00
_cell.angle_beta   90.00
_cell.angle_gamma   90.00
#
_symmetry.space_group_name_H-M   'P 1'
#
loop_
_entity.id
_entity.type
_entity.pdbx_description
1 polymer ?
#
loop_
_entity_poly.entity_id
_entity_poly.type
_entity_poly.pdbx_seq_one_letter_code
_entity_poly.pdbx_strand_id
1 'polypeptide(L)'
;MAWFFAVLVGFWFSVTAAFAQDADAIENVIGDQLQAFNDRDVQQAWQYASPNIKGIFGNPDNFAMMVQRGYPMVWDNADVLFLALREIAGLLWQQVMIRDAGGNLHLLDYQMIETDTGWQINGVQLLPAPDLGA
;
A
#
# COMPACT_ATOMS: atom_id res chain seq x y z
N MET A 1 59.28 3.80 -6.27
CA MET A 1 58.06 4.46 -6.70
C MET A 1 56.89 3.54 -6.43
N ALA A 2 56.11 3.85 -5.42
CA ALA A 2 54.91 3.10 -5.14
C ALA A 2 53.72 3.77 -5.85
N TRP A 3 53.13 3.06 -6.79
CA TRP A 3 51.91 3.50 -7.43
C TRP A 3 50.73 3.04 -6.58
N PHE A 4 50.10 3.98 -5.87
CA PHE A 4 48.84 3.69 -5.19
C PHE A 4 47.72 3.88 -6.20
N PHE A 5 47.22 2.77 -6.74
CA PHE A 5 45.93 2.78 -7.37
C PHE A 5 44.86 2.80 -6.24
N ALA A 6 44.38 3.97 -5.93
CA ALA A 6 43.15 4.06 -5.18
C ALA A 6 42.02 3.54 -6.08
N VAL A 7 41.67 2.29 -5.91
CA VAL A 7 40.42 1.78 -6.46
C VAL A 7 39.35 2.43 -5.62
N LEU A 8 38.81 3.54 -6.10
CA LEU A 8 37.55 4.05 -5.67
C LEU A 8 36.51 2.99 -6.06
N VAL A 9 36.28 2.02 -5.17
CA VAL A 9 35.06 1.22 -5.24
C VAL A 9 33.94 2.18 -4.92
N GLY A 10 33.39 2.78 -5.95
CA GLY A 10 32.19 3.55 -5.82
C GLY A 10 31.11 2.62 -5.29
N PHE A 11 30.72 2.80 -4.03
CA PHE A 11 29.50 2.22 -3.53
C PHE A 11 28.35 2.89 -4.28
N TRP A 12 28.02 2.31 -5.41
CA TRP A 12 26.73 2.58 -6.02
C TRP A 12 25.69 1.86 -5.16
N PHE A 13 25.33 2.48 -4.04
CA PHE A 13 24.05 2.14 -3.42
C PHE A 13 23.01 2.50 -4.46
N SER A 14 22.56 1.50 -5.18
CA SER A 14 21.49 1.71 -6.12
C SER A 14 20.26 2.11 -5.33
N VAL A 15 19.82 3.36 -5.51
CA VAL A 15 18.52 3.87 -5.06
C VAL A 15 17.41 2.88 -5.42
N THR A 16 17.60 2.08 -6.48
CA THR A 16 16.74 1.00 -6.93
C THR A 16 16.57 -0.14 -5.92
N ALA A 17 17.61 -0.52 -5.14
CA ALA A 17 17.50 -1.61 -4.16
C ALA A 17 16.68 -1.19 -2.93
N ALA A 18 16.87 0.03 -2.42
CA ALA A 18 16.08 0.57 -1.32
C ALA A 18 14.61 0.75 -1.73
N PHE A 19 14.36 1.26 -2.94
CA PHE A 19 13.01 1.41 -3.49
C PHE A 19 12.31 0.06 -3.69
N ALA A 20 13.03 -0.97 -4.12
CA ALA A 20 12.50 -2.32 -4.27
C ALA A 20 12.12 -2.94 -2.93
N GLN A 21 12.91 -2.71 -1.86
CA GLN A 21 12.57 -3.15 -0.50
C GLN A 21 11.34 -2.41 0.03
N ASP A 22 11.23 -1.12 -0.21
CA ASP A 22 10.05 -0.34 0.17
C ASP A 22 8.81 -0.81 -0.59
N ALA A 23 8.93 -1.11 -1.88
CA ALA A 23 7.85 -1.65 -2.68
C ALA A 23 7.33 -2.98 -2.11
N ASP A 24 8.22 -3.91 -1.78
CA ASP A 24 7.86 -5.20 -1.19
C ASP A 24 7.19 -5.03 0.18
N ALA A 25 7.72 -4.16 1.03
CA ALA A 25 7.15 -3.89 2.34
C ALA A 25 5.76 -3.26 2.25
N ILE A 26 5.58 -2.33 1.31
CA ILE A 26 4.29 -1.67 1.05
C ILE A 26 3.27 -2.67 0.52
N GLU A 27 3.63 -3.51 -0.45
CA GLU A 27 2.77 -4.56 -0.98
C GLU A 27 2.35 -5.54 0.11
N ASN A 28 3.26 -5.93 0.99
CA ASN A 28 2.97 -6.81 2.11
C ASN A 28 1.95 -6.20 3.07
N VAL A 29 2.11 -4.93 3.44
CA VAL A 29 1.18 -4.23 4.33
C VAL A 29 -0.21 -4.15 3.73
N ILE A 30 -0.32 -3.74 2.48
CA ILE A 30 -1.61 -3.63 1.78
C ILE A 30 -2.25 -5.02 1.63
N GLY A 31 -1.47 -5.99 1.17
CA GLY A 31 -1.94 -7.37 0.98
C GLY A 31 -2.42 -8.01 2.27
N ASP A 32 -1.69 -7.82 3.37
CA ASP A 32 -2.06 -8.33 4.68
C ASP A 32 -3.34 -7.69 5.21
N GLN A 33 -3.52 -6.39 4.99
CA GLN A 33 -4.77 -5.72 5.35
C GLN A 33 -5.96 -6.24 4.54
N LEU A 34 -5.78 -6.40 3.24
CA LEU A 34 -6.83 -6.95 2.36
C LEU A 34 -7.21 -8.37 2.78
N GLN A 35 -6.23 -9.19 3.13
CA GLN A 35 -6.49 -10.54 3.65
C GLN A 35 -7.22 -10.50 4.99
N ALA A 36 -6.86 -9.58 5.88
CA ALA A 36 -7.53 -9.40 7.16
C ALA A 36 -9.02 -9.05 6.97
N PHE A 37 -9.34 -8.21 5.98
CA PHE A 37 -10.74 -7.93 5.64
C PHE A 37 -11.48 -9.17 5.13
N ASN A 38 -10.85 -9.98 4.28
CA ASN A 38 -11.43 -11.26 3.82
C ASN A 38 -11.70 -12.20 4.99
N ASP A 39 -10.81 -12.24 5.98
CA ASP A 39 -10.95 -13.05 7.18
C ASP A 39 -11.93 -12.44 8.20
N ARG A 40 -12.44 -11.25 7.94
CA ARG A 40 -13.24 -10.44 8.88
C ARG A 40 -12.52 -10.19 10.21
N ASP A 41 -11.18 -10.16 10.17
CA ASP A 41 -10.32 -9.82 11.29
C ASP A 41 -10.06 -8.31 11.29
N VAL A 42 -11.04 -7.56 11.79
CA VAL A 42 -10.98 -6.09 11.79
C VAL A 42 -9.92 -5.54 12.73
N GLN A 43 -9.60 -6.27 13.81
CA GLN A 43 -8.51 -5.92 14.71
C GLN A 43 -7.18 -5.95 13.99
N GLN A 44 -6.92 -6.97 13.19
CA GLN A 44 -5.71 -7.10 12.40
C GLN A 44 -5.66 -6.04 11.29
N ALA A 45 -6.75 -5.83 10.57
CA ALA A 45 -6.84 -4.81 9.52
C ALA A 45 -6.52 -3.41 10.06
N TRP A 46 -6.97 -3.11 11.27
CA TRP A 46 -6.72 -1.86 11.98
C TRP A 46 -5.22 -1.59 12.22
N GLN A 47 -4.42 -2.65 12.43
CA GLN A 47 -2.99 -2.51 12.69
C GLN A 47 -2.24 -1.85 11.54
N TYR A 48 -2.71 -2.01 10.31
CA TYR A 48 -2.06 -1.47 9.11
C TYR A 48 -2.47 -0.03 8.78
N ALA A 49 -3.46 0.52 9.50
CA ALA A 49 -3.86 1.91 9.37
C ALA A 49 -2.91 2.83 10.12
N SER A 50 -2.63 4.00 9.53
CA SER A 50 -1.75 5.00 10.14
C SER A 50 -2.33 5.57 11.44
N PRO A 51 -1.49 6.21 12.28
CA PRO A 51 -1.98 6.92 13.45
C PRO A 51 -3.02 7.99 13.12
N ASN A 52 -2.89 8.65 11.97
CA ASN A 52 -3.87 9.64 11.50
C ASN A 52 -5.24 9.00 11.23
N ILE A 53 -5.27 7.89 10.51
CA ILE A 53 -6.51 7.13 10.26
C ILE A 53 -7.12 6.63 11.58
N LYS A 54 -6.29 6.10 12.46
CA LYS A 54 -6.73 5.64 13.79
C LYS A 54 -7.35 6.76 14.61
N GLY A 55 -6.77 7.96 14.53
CA GLY A 55 -7.33 9.14 15.20
C GLY A 55 -8.68 9.57 14.65
N ILE A 56 -8.90 9.43 13.33
CA ILE A 56 -10.16 9.80 12.69
C ILE A 56 -11.30 8.84 13.10
N PHE A 57 -11.06 7.53 13.07
CA PHE A 57 -12.12 6.53 13.30
C PHE A 57 -12.24 6.08 14.76
N GLY A 58 -11.17 6.18 15.52
CA GLY A 58 -11.15 5.95 16.97
C GLY A 58 -11.04 4.49 17.40
N ASN A 59 -11.62 3.55 16.67
CA ASN A 59 -11.59 2.13 16.98
C ASN A 59 -11.73 1.25 15.73
N PRO A 60 -11.37 -0.05 15.82
CA PRO A 60 -11.46 -0.95 14.68
C PRO A 60 -12.86 -1.13 14.10
N ASP A 61 -13.89 -1.13 14.93
CA ASP A 61 -15.26 -1.36 14.47
C ASP A 61 -15.77 -0.20 13.60
N ASN A 62 -15.50 1.04 14.01
CA ASN A 62 -15.83 2.22 13.20
C ASN A 62 -15.07 2.23 11.88
N PHE A 63 -13.80 1.87 11.93
CA PHE A 63 -12.96 1.75 10.72
C PHE A 63 -13.53 0.69 9.77
N ALA A 64 -13.84 -0.49 10.28
CA ALA A 64 -14.41 -1.58 9.48
C ALA A 64 -15.75 -1.19 8.86
N MET A 65 -16.60 -0.49 9.61
CA MET A 65 -17.89 -0.01 9.09
C MET A 65 -17.69 0.97 7.94
N MET A 66 -16.74 1.87 8.05
CA MET A 66 -16.38 2.80 6.97
C MET A 66 -15.90 2.06 5.73
N VAL A 67 -15.02 1.08 5.90
CA VAL A 67 -14.51 0.27 4.77
C VAL A 67 -15.63 -0.52 4.11
N GLN A 68 -16.48 -1.17 4.90
CA GLN A 68 -17.60 -1.94 4.36
C GLN A 68 -18.55 -1.08 3.53
N ARG A 69 -18.81 0.15 3.96
CA ARG A 69 -19.77 1.06 3.30
C ARG A 69 -19.14 1.87 2.17
N GLY A 70 -17.92 2.36 2.38
CA GLY A 70 -17.26 3.28 1.44
C GLY A 70 -16.33 2.60 0.45
N TYR A 71 -15.84 1.42 0.78
CA TYR A 71 -14.87 0.66 -0.01
C TYR A 71 -15.28 -0.82 -0.10
N PRO A 72 -16.46 -1.12 -0.65
CA PRO A 72 -16.95 -2.50 -0.69
C PRO A 72 -16.02 -3.43 -1.46
N MET A 73 -15.28 -2.93 -2.46
CA MET A 73 -14.28 -3.70 -3.19
C MET A 73 -13.09 -4.11 -2.31
N VAL A 74 -12.77 -3.35 -1.29
CA VAL A 74 -11.71 -3.67 -0.31
C VAL A 74 -12.24 -4.69 0.69
N TRP A 75 -13.45 -4.49 1.18
CA TRP A 75 -14.12 -5.38 2.11
C TRP A 75 -14.31 -6.79 1.54
N ASP A 76 -14.72 -6.88 0.28
CA ASP A 76 -14.98 -8.13 -0.45
C ASP A 76 -14.00 -8.31 -1.61
N ASN A 77 -12.70 -8.08 -1.37
CA ASN A 77 -11.69 -8.26 -2.40
C ASN A 77 -11.50 -9.75 -2.73
N ALA A 78 -11.42 -10.06 -4.01
CA ALA A 78 -11.19 -11.41 -4.52
C ALA A 78 -9.78 -11.58 -5.08
N ASP A 79 -9.35 -10.65 -5.94
CA ASP A 79 -8.01 -10.64 -6.52
C ASP A 79 -7.39 -9.25 -6.40
N VAL A 80 -6.09 -9.23 -6.20
CA VAL A 80 -5.30 -8.00 -6.02
C VAL A 80 -4.11 -8.01 -6.97
N LEU A 81 -3.93 -6.92 -7.70
CA LEU A 81 -2.77 -6.70 -8.56
C LEU A 81 -2.13 -5.38 -8.19
N PHE A 82 -0.86 -5.41 -7.76
CA PHE A 82 -0.09 -4.20 -7.49
C PHE A 82 0.46 -3.64 -8.80
N LEU A 83 0.22 -2.34 -9.02
CA LEU A 83 0.67 -1.61 -10.19
C LEU A 83 1.83 -0.68 -9.80
N ALA A 84 1.88 0.54 -10.34
CA ALA A 84 2.98 1.45 -10.12
C ALA A 84 3.05 1.97 -8.67
N LEU A 85 4.26 1.99 -8.10
CA LEU A 85 4.59 2.74 -6.90
C LEU A 85 5.23 4.05 -7.34
N ARG A 86 4.68 5.19 -6.89
CA ARG A 86 5.13 6.52 -7.32
C ARG A 86 5.35 7.42 -6.12
N GLU A 87 6.37 8.25 -6.20
CA GLU A 87 6.56 9.34 -5.26
C GLU A 87 5.98 10.63 -5.84
N ILE A 88 5.03 11.23 -5.12
CA ILE A 88 4.35 12.46 -5.51
C ILE A 88 4.40 13.42 -4.33
N ALA A 89 5.08 14.56 -4.51
CA ALA A 89 5.22 15.58 -3.47
C ALA A 89 5.76 15.03 -2.14
N GLY A 90 6.72 14.12 -2.20
CA GLY A 90 7.35 13.51 -1.02
C GLY A 90 6.58 12.35 -0.39
N LEU A 91 5.41 11.99 -0.94
CA LEU A 91 4.58 10.88 -0.45
C LEU A 91 4.60 9.72 -1.42
N LEU A 92 4.60 8.51 -0.90
CA LEU A 92 4.52 7.30 -1.71
C LEU A 92 3.07 6.89 -1.91
N TRP A 93 2.73 6.63 -3.17
CA TRP A 93 1.42 6.17 -3.61
C TRP A 93 1.56 4.85 -4.35
N GLN A 94 0.91 3.82 -3.84
CA GLN A 94 0.84 2.50 -4.46
C GLN A 94 -0.49 2.33 -5.17
N GLN A 95 -0.43 2.23 -6.48
CA GLN A 95 -1.61 1.93 -7.28
C GLN A 95 -1.93 0.43 -7.19
N VAL A 96 -3.19 0.12 -6.98
CA VAL A 96 -3.68 -1.25 -6.79
C VAL A 96 -4.93 -1.46 -7.63
N MET A 97 -4.98 -2.55 -8.36
CA MET A 97 -6.20 -3.01 -9.00
C MET A 97 -6.82 -4.13 -8.17
N ILE A 98 -8.07 -3.98 -7.82
CA ILE A 98 -8.83 -4.96 -7.05
C ILE A 98 -10.00 -5.47 -7.89
N ARG A 99 -10.11 -6.79 -7.99
CA ARG A 99 -11.33 -7.44 -8.44
C ARG A 99 -12.16 -7.77 -7.21
N ASP A 100 -13.41 -7.32 -7.21
CA ASP A 100 -14.32 -7.64 -6.12
C ASP A 100 -14.94 -9.04 -6.28
N ALA A 101 -15.70 -9.45 -5.27
CA ALA A 101 -16.36 -10.77 -5.28
C ALA A 101 -17.38 -10.94 -6.42
N GLY A 102 -17.90 -9.86 -6.95
CA GLY A 102 -18.81 -9.83 -8.11
C GLY A 102 -18.10 -9.83 -9.46
N GLY A 103 -16.76 -9.81 -9.49
CA GLY A 103 -15.95 -9.82 -10.71
C GLY A 103 -15.67 -8.44 -11.29
N ASN A 104 -16.07 -7.35 -10.66
CA ASN A 104 -15.83 -6.00 -11.12
C ASN A 104 -14.43 -5.54 -10.75
N LEU A 105 -13.78 -4.80 -11.66
CA LEU A 105 -12.45 -4.24 -11.46
C LEU A 105 -12.53 -2.83 -10.90
N HIS A 106 -11.66 -2.54 -9.93
CA HIS A 106 -11.54 -1.24 -9.29
C HIS A 106 -10.09 -0.82 -9.25
N LEU A 107 -9.81 0.45 -9.49
CA LEU A 107 -8.48 1.02 -9.41
C LEU A 107 -8.41 1.93 -8.17
N LEU A 108 -7.44 1.67 -7.31
CA LEU A 108 -7.24 2.40 -6.07
C LEU A 108 -5.81 2.94 -5.98
N ASP A 109 -5.65 4.01 -5.24
CA ASP A 109 -4.35 4.60 -4.96
C ASP A 109 -4.16 4.70 -3.45
N TYR A 110 -3.20 3.97 -2.93
CA TYR A 110 -2.90 3.88 -1.50
C TYR A 110 -1.78 4.85 -1.14
N GLN A 111 -2.07 5.82 -0.28
CA GLN A 111 -1.02 6.67 0.29
C GLN A 111 -0.36 5.94 1.45
N MET A 112 0.96 5.80 1.38
CA MET A 112 1.74 5.08 2.37
C MET A 112 2.67 6.02 3.12
N ILE A 113 2.78 5.81 4.42
CA ILE A 113 3.75 6.52 5.26
C ILE A 113 4.59 5.51 6.03
N GLU A 114 5.85 5.83 6.24
CA GLU A 114 6.72 5.06 7.11
C GLU A 114 6.62 5.59 8.54
N THR A 115 6.43 4.67 9.48
CA THR A 115 6.36 4.96 10.91
C THR A 115 7.40 4.13 11.67
N ASP A 116 7.54 4.34 12.97
CA ASP A 116 8.47 3.56 13.79
C ASP A 116 8.20 2.05 13.76
N THR A 117 6.98 1.65 13.43
CA THR A 117 6.57 0.26 13.33
C THR A 117 6.53 -0.27 11.90
N GLY A 118 6.98 0.52 10.93
CA GLY A 118 7.02 0.17 9.52
C GLY A 118 6.03 0.97 8.66
N TRP A 119 5.79 0.51 7.45
CA TRP A 119 4.86 1.14 6.53
C TRP A 119 3.42 0.98 6.99
N GLN A 120 2.64 2.06 6.89
CA GLN A 120 1.22 2.07 7.23
C GLN A 120 0.41 2.83 6.19
N ILE A 121 -0.85 2.45 6.05
CA ILE A 121 -1.79 3.05 5.10
C ILE A 121 -2.35 4.32 5.71
N ASN A 122 -2.11 5.44 5.02
CA ASN A 122 -2.54 6.77 5.48
C ASN A 122 -3.77 7.30 4.74
N GLY A 123 -4.15 6.68 3.66
CA GLY A 123 -5.32 7.04 2.88
C GLY A 123 -5.46 6.18 1.65
N VAL A 124 -6.66 6.13 1.11
CA VAL A 124 -6.98 5.42 -0.12
C VAL A 124 -7.88 6.30 -0.97
N GLN A 125 -7.51 6.47 -2.22
CA GLN A 125 -8.33 7.16 -3.22
C GLN A 125 -8.88 6.15 -4.23
N LEU A 126 -10.16 6.26 -4.53
CA LEU A 126 -10.74 5.55 -5.66
C LEU A 126 -10.42 6.32 -6.95
N LEU A 127 -9.83 5.63 -7.90
CA LEU A 127 -9.55 6.17 -9.22
C LEU A 127 -10.67 5.78 -10.19
N PRO A 128 -10.81 6.49 -11.34
CA PRO A 128 -11.75 6.08 -12.36
C PRO A 128 -11.51 4.63 -12.78
N ALA A 129 -12.58 3.87 -12.97
CA ALA A 129 -12.49 2.48 -13.38
C ALA A 129 -11.63 2.38 -14.66
N PRO A 130 -10.73 1.38 -14.74
CA PRO A 130 -9.93 1.20 -15.94
C PRO A 130 -10.85 0.97 -17.14
N ASP A 131 -10.63 1.73 -18.23
CA ASP A 131 -11.31 1.52 -19.49
C ASP A 131 -10.71 0.29 -20.17
N LEU A 132 -11.31 -0.87 -19.94
CA LEU A 132 -10.84 -2.15 -20.49
C LEU A 132 -11.37 -2.43 -21.89
N GLY A 133 -11.80 -1.40 -22.61
CA GLY A 133 -12.07 -1.69 -23.92
C GLY A 133 -13.07 -1.07 -24.67
N ALA A 134 -12.54 -0.53 -25.39
CA ALA A 134 -13.19 -0.07 -26.58
C ALA A 134 -13.64 -1.16 -27.47
#